data_2a2100baa0fe7e21fdabcb72555dbcac
#
_entry.id   2a2100baa0fe7e21fdabcb72555dbcac
#
_cell.length_a   1.000
_cell.length_b   1.000
_cell.length_c   1.000
_cell.angle_alpha   90.00
_cell.angle_beta   90.00
_cell.angle_gamma   90.00
#
_symmetry.space_group_name_H-M   'P 1'
#
loop_
_entity.id
_entity.type
_entity.pdbx_description
1 polymer ?
#
loop_
_entity_poly.entity_id
_entity_poly.type
_entity_poly.pdbx_seq_one_letter_code
_entity_poly.pdbx_strand_id
1 'polypeptide(L)'
;RAAETFESVGAELEDNPRALRVLRGGHWRNFLARYEESNRMHKKARLLSALCRERGDPEQARRAIGRAQCNDPYWHGVFGGLYLRHLRNATWEHLCEAERQLRVGEGIGVERLDADADGHEDVWVHSSAFSALVQPERGGRLVELTRFGSRGNLADVLTRRRESYHRTRPSEHEAPDGEAPAPEALAAPDGDAMPSIHELEEELSLDTLPPVDLDARAIGVDRVLSVDTEADAYEAADYTPVRSWAAEPFDVDVTESDEAVTLVLRSRGVGSLEKTYRFSADGSLSLSYRWDPADLPGDAWFAPELSLSSDPGLEFEPAPAEVWRYDIVTVSKKESGYERTVQGESVTPRWAVGSGRATVRFSCHR
;
A
#
# COMPACT_ATOMS: atom_id res chain seq x y z
N ARG A 1 -8.95 -14.73 -0.60
CA ARG A 1 -9.80 -15.57 -1.51
C ARG A 1 -10.36 -14.78 -2.69
N ALA A 2 -11.00 -13.60 -2.49
CA ALA A 2 -11.54 -12.83 -3.63
C ALA A 2 -10.42 -12.25 -4.51
N ALA A 3 -9.32 -11.76 -3.95
CA ALA A 3 -8.16 -11.26 -4.68
C ALA A 3 -7.43 -12.39 -5.42
N GLU A 4 -7.17 -13.52 -4.76
CA GLU A 4 -6.56 -14.71 -5.39
C GLU A 4 -7.41 -15.27 -6.54
N THR A 5 -8.75 -15.27 -6.38
CA THR A 5 -9.67 -15.68 -7.44
C THR A 5 -9.63 -14.68 -8.60
N PHE A 6 -9.43 -13.39 -8.31
CA PHE A 6 -9.38 -12.35 -9.33
C PHE A 6 -8.07 -12.39 -10.14
N GLU A 7 -6.95 -12.68 -9.48
CA GLU A 7 -5.65 -12.85 -10.17
C GLU A 7 -5.62 -14.12 -11.02
N SER A 8 -6.15 -15.24 -10.51
CA SER A 8 -6.23 -16.49 -11.28
C SER A 8 -7.20 -16.39 -12.46
N VAL A 9 -8.36 -15.76 -12.27
CA VAL A 9 -9.34 -15.50 -13.35
C VAL A 9 -8.80 -14.44 -14.31
N GLY A 10 -8.04 -13.46 -13.83
CA GLY A 10 -7.37 -12.45 -14.67
C GLY A 10 -6.38 -13.08 -15.64
N ALA A 11 -5.52 -13.98 -15.15
CA ALA A 11 -4.57 -14.71 -16.00
C ALA A 11 -5.27 -15.60 -17.05
N GLU A 12 -6.35 -16.30 -16.66
CA GLU A 12 -7.15 -17.09 -17.61
C GLU A 12 -7.89 -16.25 -18.66
N LEU A 13 -8.16 -14.98 -18.34
CA LEU A 13 -8.89 -14.05 -19.22
C LEU A 13 -7.96 -13.25 -20.13
N GLU A 14 -6.68 -13.07 -19.76
CA GLU A 14 -5.67 -12.44 -20.63
C GLU A 14 -5.50 -13.20 -21.95
N ASP A 15 -5.69 -14.51 -21.94
CA ASP A 15 -5.66 -15.36 -23.14
C ASP A 15 -6.99 -15.35 -23.92
N ASN A 16 -8.02 -14.63 -23.46
CA ASN A 16 -9.32 -14.58 -24.11
C ASN A 16 -9.79 -13.14 -24.42
N PRO A 17 -9.35 -12.57 -25.57
CA PRO A 17 -9.72 -11.18 -25.95
C PRO A 17 -11.22 -10.90 -26.04
N ARG A 18 -12.05 -11.94 -26.27
CA ARG A 18 -13.52 -11.79 -26.31
C ARG A 18 -14.10 -11.64 -24.91
N ALA A 19 -13.59 -12.39 -23.93
CA ALA A 19 -14.01 -12.28 -22.53
C ALA A 19 -13.57 -10.91 -21.94
N LEU A 20 -12.37 -10.43 -22.27
CA LEU A 20 -11.88 -9.10 -21.88
C LEU A 20 -12.77 -7.96 -22.39
N ARG A 21 -13.38 -8.10 -23.58
CA ARG A 21 -14.30 -7.09 -24.12
C ARG A 21 -15.63 -7.00 -23.34
N VAL A 22 -16.10 -8.12 -22.80
CA VAL A 22 -17.33 -8.17 -22.00
C VAL A 22 -17.08 -7.70 -20.57
N LEU A 23 -15.86 -7.87 -20.06
CA LEU A 23 -15.45 -7.47 -18.72
C LEU A 23 -14.89 -6.04 -18.63
N ARG A 24 -14.88 -5.29 -19.71
CA ARG A 24 -14.55 -3.86 -19.72
C ARG A 24 -15.62 -3.08 -18.95
N GLY A 25 -15.20 -2.57 -17.81
CA GLY A 25 -16.06 -1.85 -16.89
C GLY A 25 -16.00 -2.52 -15.53
N GLY A 26 -14.99 -2.21 -14.75
CA GLY A 26 -14.82 -2.77 -13.40
C GLY A 26 -15.99 -2.37 -12.51
N HIS A 27 -16.67 -3.35 -11.95
CA HIS A 27 -17.63 -3.09 -10.90
C HIS A 27 -16.87 -2.46 -9.71
N TRP A 28 -17.49 -1.52 -8.99
CA TRP A 28 -16.91 -0.85 -7.81
C TRP A 28 -16.22 -1.80 -6.83
N ARG A 29 -16.82 -2.95 -6.55
CA ARG A 29 -16.24 -3.96 -5.64
C ARG A 29 -14.95 -4.56 -6.18
N ASN A 30 -14.84 -4.75 -7.48
CA ASN A 30 -13.63 -5.29 -8.12
C ASN A 30 -12.46 -4.30 -8.00
N PHE A 31 -12.77 -3.00 -8.14
CA PHE A 31 -11.77 -1.95 -7.94
C PHE A 31 -11.22 -1.96 -6.51
N LEU A 32 -12.10 -2.04 -5.51
CA LEU A 32 -11.69 -2.11 -4.11
C LEU A 32 -10.90 -3.39 -3.78
N ALA A 33 -11.21 -4.52 -4.45
CA ALA A 33 -10.43 -5.75 -4.29
C ALA A 33 -9.02 -5.65 -4.89
N ARG A 34 -8.87 -4.93 -6.02
CA ARG A 34 -7.59 -4.72 -6.68
C ARG A 34 -6.70 -3.70 -5.96
N TYR A 35 -7.30 -2.63 -5.44
CA TYR A 35 -6.57 -1.51 -4.82
C TYR A 35 -6.89 -1.44 -3.32
N GLU A 36 -6.05 -2.09 -2.53
CA GLU A 36 -6.20 -2.12 -1.06
C GLU A 36 -6.22 -0.71 -0.45
N GLU A 37 -5.48 0.23 -1.04
CA GLU A 37 -5.40 1.62 -0.58
C GLU A 37 -6.76 2.33 -0.72
N SER A 38 -7.45 2.11 -1.84
CA SER A 38 -8.81 2.61 -2.04
C SER A 38 -9.79 1.94 -1.08
N ASN A 39 -9.67 0.61 -0.91
CA ASN A 39 -10.50 -0.14 0.02
C ASN A 39 -10.35 0.37 1.46
N ARG A 40 -9.12 0.62 1.91
CA ARG A 40 -8.83 1.14 3.25
C ARG A 40 -9.49 2.51 3.50
N MET A 41 -9.36 3.46 2.59
CA MET A 41 -10.05 4.76 2.70
C MET A 41 -11.57 4.58 2.78
N HIS A 42 -12.14 3.76 1.89
CA HIS A 42 -13.58 3.50 1.87
C HIS A 42 -14.09 2.83 3.16
N LYS A 43 -13.38 1.81 3.65
CA LYS A 43 -13.78 1.11 4.87
C LYS A 43 -13.58 1.98 6.10
N LYS A 44 -12.51 2.76 6.17
CA LYS A 44 -12.30 3.75 7.23
C LYS A 44 -13.45 4.76 7.30
N ALA A 45 -13.88 5.30 6.15
CA ALA A 45 -15.04 6.19 6.10
C ALA A 45 -16.32 5.52 6.64
N ARG A 46 -16.52 4.24 6.39
CA ARG A 46 -17.65 3.46 6.91
C ARG A 46 -17.56 3.25 8.43
N LEU A 47 -16.39 2.88 8.94
CA LEU A 47 -16.15 2.71 10.38
C LEU A 47 -16.41 4.03 11.12
N LEU A 48 -15.86 5.13 10.62
CA LEU A 48 -16.08 6.45 11.20
C LEU A 48 -17.55 6.89 11.09
N SER A 49 -18.26 6.51 10.04
CA SER A 49 -19.71 6.77 9.93
C SER A 49 -20.53 6.00 10.97
N ALA A 50 -20.12 4.77 11.31
CA ALA A 50 -20.75 4.02 12.39
C ALA A 50 -20.47 4.67 13.75
N LEU A 51 -19.20 4.94 14.05
CA LEU A 51 -18.77 5.61 15.27
C LEU A 51 -19.42 6.99 15.43
N CYS A 52 -19.58 7.76 14.34
CA CYS A 52 -20.25 9.07 14.38
C CYS A 52 -21.71 8.94 14.85
N ARG A 53 -22.46 7.98 14.33
CA ARG A 53 -23.83 7.70 14.77
C ARG A 53 -23.91 7.29 16.25
N GLU A 54 -23.01 6.43 16.69
CA GLU A 54 -22.91 5.99 18.09
C GLU A 54 -22.63 7.15 19.06
N ARG A 55 -21.88 8.16 18.59
CA ARG A 55 -21.52 9.37 19.35
C ARG A 55 -22.54 10.50 19.22
N GLY A 56 -23.76 10.23 18.74
CA GLY A 56 -24.84 11.22 18.64
C GLY A 56 -24.74 12.11 17.41
N ASP A 57 -24.05 11.65 16.37
CA ASP A 57 -23.96 12.27 15.05
C ASP A 57 -23.44 13.73 15.06
N PRO A 58 -22.28 14.01 15.68
CA PRO A 58 -21.75 15.37 15.76
C PRO A 58 -21.52 15.94 14.36
N GLU A 59 -22.07 17.13 14.12
CA GLU A 59 -22.13 17.75 12.78
C GLU A 59 -20.75 17.93 12.14
N GLN A 60 -19.74 18.31 12.90
CA GLN A 60 -18.38 18.52 12.39
C GLN A 60 -17.76 17.23 11.88
N ALA A 61 -17.87 16.13 12.64
CA ALA A 61 -17.38 14.81 12.23
C ALA A 61 -18.15 14.32 10.99
N ARG A 62 -19.48 14.44 10.98
CA ARG A 62 -20.32 14.06 9.84
C ARG A 62 -19.94 14.82 8.56
N ARG A 63 -19.68 16.13 8.66
CA ARG A 63 -19.23 16.95 7.52
C ARG A 63 -17.86 16.52 7.02
N ALA A 64 -16.92 16.19 7.91
CA ALA A 64 -15.60 15.71 7.54
C ALA A 64 -15.69 14.35 6.82
N ILE A 65 -16.48 13.40 7.35
CA ILE A 65 -16.76 12.12 6.68
C ILE A 65 -17.38 12.35 5.29
N GLY A 66 -18.32 13.30 5.16
CA GLY A 66 -18.93 13.62 3.87
C GLY A 66 -17.91 14.15 2.84
N ARG A 67 -16.94 14.96 3.27
CA ARG A 67 -15.86 15.44 2.40
C ARG A 67 -14.90 14.32 1.99
N ALA A 68 -14.62 13.37 2.89
CA ALA A 68 -13.81 12.20 2.59
C ALA A 68 -14.46 11.24 1.59
N GLN A 69 -15.74 11.42 1.25
CA GLN A 69 -16.45 10.62 0.24
C GLN A 69 -16.37 11.23 -1.18
N CYS A 70 -15.47 12.20 -1.41
CA CYS A 70 -15.17 12.66 -2.76
C CYS A 70 -14.79 11.45 -3.64
N ASN A 71 -15.43 11.33 -4.81
CA ASN A 71 -15.32 10.12 -5.63
C ASN A 71 -13.92 9.90 -6.23
N ASP A 72 -13.23 10.97 -6.61
CA ASP A 72 -12.03 10.89 -7.45
C ASP A 72 -10.90 10.03 -6.88
N PRO A 73 -10.51 10.12 -5.58
CA PRO A 73 -9.41 9.31 -5.05
C PRO A 73 -9.74 7.82 -4.92
N TYR A 74 -11.00 7.42 -5.08
CA TYR A 74 -11.43 6.03 -4.99
C TYR A 74 -11.39 5.28 -6.32
N TRP A 75 -11.11 5.96 -7.42
CA TRP A 75 -11.05 5.38 -8.76
C TRP A 75 -9.70 5.62 -9.42
N HIS A 76 -9.42 4.83 -10.43
CA HIS A 76 -8.33 5.06 -11.36
C HIS A 76 -8.89 5.15 -12.77
N GLY A 77 -8.66 6.26 -13.43
CA GLY A 77 -9.15 6.53 -14.78
C GLY A 77 -8.28 7.58 -15.47
N VAL A 78 -8.81 8.17 -16.53
CA VAL A 78 -8.09 9.13 -17.41
C VAL A 78 -7.48 10.32 -16.66
N PHE A 79 -8.07 10.71 -15.53
CA PHE A 79 -7.60 11.82 -14.70
C PHE A 79 -6.67 11.40 -13.56
N GLY A 80 -6.21 10.16 -13.51
CA GLY A 80 -5.27 9.67 -12.51
C GLY A 80 -5.91 9.19 -11.20
N GLY A 81 -6.94 9.85 -10.68
CA GLY A 81 -7.71 9.41 -9.52
C GLY A 81 -6.88 8.97 -8.31
N LEU A 82 -6.91 7.68 -7.96
CA LEU A 82 -6.16 7.06 -6.87
C LEU A 82 -4.64 7.31 -6.94
N TYR A 83 -4.06 7.43 -8.15
CA TYR A 83 -2.64 7.69 -8.35
C TYR A 83 -2.22 9.10 -7.97
N LEU A 84 -3.18 10.04 -7.87
CA LEU A 84 -2.92 11.42 -7.46
C LEU A 84 -2.81 11.52 -5.95
N ARG A 85 -1.59 11.56 -5.44
CA ARG A 85 -1.28 11.59 -4.02
C ARG A 85 -2.03 12.70 -3.27
N HIS A 86 -2.16 13.89 -3.86
CA HIS A 86 -2.85 15.02 -3.21
C HIS A 86 -4.34 14.75 -2.97
N LEU A 87 -5.01 13.96 -3.82
CA LEU A 87 -6.42 13.57 -3.61
C LEU A 87 -6.55 12.57 -2.46
N ARG A 88 -5.65 11.58 -2.38
CA ARG A 88 -5.63 10.64 -1.24
C ARG A 88 -5.30 11.36 0.06
N ASN A 89 -4.31 12.25 0.05
CA ASN A 89 -3.96 13.07 1.22
C ASN A 89 -5.17 13.89 1.71
N ALA A 90 -5.91 14.54 0.80
CA ALA A 90 -7.11 15.29 1.17
C ALA A 90 -8.20 14.38 1.78
N THR A 91 -8.36 13.16 1.25
CA THR A 91 -9.28 12.17 1.82
C THR A 91 -8.85 11.76 3.23
N TRP A 92 -7.58 11.40 3.43
CA TRP A 92 -7.05 11.04 4.74
C TRP A 92 -7.09 12.21 5.72
N GLU A 93 -6.86 13.44 5.28
CA GLU A 93 -7.00 14.64 6.13
C GLU A 93 -8.43 14.77 6.68
N HIS A 94 -9.43 14.54 5.83
CA HIS A 94 -10.83 14.58 6.27
C HIS A 94 -11.23 13.40 7.15
N LEU A 95 -10.73 12.19 6.87
CA LEU A 95 -10.93 11.02 7.76
C LEU A 95 -10.27 11.25 9.12
N CYS A 96 -9.04 11.75 9.13
CA CYS A 96 -8.31 12.14 10.34
C CYS A 96 -9.09 13.20 11.16
N GLU A 97 -9.58 14.25 10.52
CA GLU A 97 -10.38 15.29 11.20
C GLU A 97 -11.66 14.71 11.80
N ALA A 98 -12.35 13.82 11.07
CA ALA A 98 -13.55 13.17 11.58
C ALA A 98 -13.24 12.34 12.84
N GLU A 99 -12.21 11.50 12.78
CA GLU A 99 -11.84 10.64 13.90
C GLU A 99 -11.36 11.44 15.11
N ARG A 100 -10.54 12.45 14.87
CA ARG A 100 -10.09 13.38 15.92
C ARG A 100 -11.27 14.01 16.68
N GLN A 101 -12.35 14.39 15.99
CA GLN A 101 -13.56 14.93 16.62
C GLN A 101 -14.32 13.86 17.43
N LEU A 102 -14.33 12.62 16.93
CA LEU A 102 -15.05 11.52 17.57
C LEU A 102 -14.33 10.96 18.79
N ARG A 103 -13.00 11.12 18.87
CA ARG A 103 -12.17 10.56 19.96
C ARG A 103 -11.69 11.60 20.98
N VAL A 104 -12.30 12.78 21.00
CA VAL A 104 -11.96 13.82 21.98
C VAL A 104 -12.10 13.29 23.40
N GLY A 105 -11.02 13.36 24.18
CA GLY A 105 -11.00 12.93 25.59
C GLY A 105 -10.90 11.41 25.79
N GLU A 106 -10.76 10.64 24.73
CA GLU A 106 -10.51 9.19 24.85
C GLU A 106 -9.08 8.91 25.29
N GLY A 107 -8.92 7.97 26.22
CA GLY A 107 -7.66 7.32 26.51
C GLY A 107 -7.20 6.43 25.35
N ILE A 108 -6.05 5.79 25.54
CA ILE A 108 -5.62 4.78 24.57
C ILE A 108 -6.47 3.52 24.74
N GLY A 109 -6.87 2.91 23.61
CA GLY A 109 -7.67 1.69 23.57
C GLY A 109 -7.37 0.87 22.33
N VAL A 110 -7.90 -0.35 22.31
CA VAL A 110 -7.76 -1.27 21.18
C VAL A 110 -9.08 -1.98 20.88
N GLU A 111 -9.37 -2.14 19.61
CA GLU A 111 -10.52 -2.89 19.10
C GLU A 111 -10.04 -3.95 18.10
N ARG A 112 -10.72 -5.11 18.07
CA ARG A 112 -10.53 -6.15 17.06
C ARG A 112 -11.73 -6.16 16.13
N LEU A 113 -11.51 -6.00 14.84
CA LEU A 113 -12.57 -5.95 13.83
C LEU A 113 -12.01 -6.28 12.44
N ASP A 114 -12.85 -6.71 11.54
CA ASP A 114 -12.54 -6.83 10.12
C ASP A 114 -12.64 -5.43 9.48
N ALA A 115 -11.54 -4.68 9.51
CA ALA A 115 -11.52 -3.28 9.13
C ALA A 115 -11.60 -3.04 7.62
N ASP A 116 -11.09 -3.98 6.82
CA ASP A 116 -11.05 -3.87 5.36
C ASP A 116 -12.06 -4.79 4.65
N ALA A 117 -12.82 -5.56 5.41
CA ALA A 117 -13.84 -6.51 4.97
C ALA A 117 -13.26 -7.64 4.10
N ASP A 118 -12.09 -8.16 4.48
CA ASP A 118 -11.45 -9.32 3.85
C ASP A 118 -11.77 -10.66 4.55
N GLY A 119 -12.46 -10.62 5.69
CA GLY A 119 -12.87 -11.76 6.48
C GLY A 119 -11.90 -12.14 7.59
N HIS A 120 -10.88 -11.34 7.84
CA HIS A 120 -9.90 -11.52 8.91
C HIS A 120 -9.96 -10.37 9.92
N GLU A 121 -9.61 -10.65 11.17
CA GLU A 121 -9.58 -9.62 12.19
C GLU A 121 -8.30 -8.80 12.12
N ASP A 122 -8.47 -7.48 12.08
CA ASP A 122 -7.43 -6.48 12.26
C ASP A 122 -7.41 -5.98 13.71
N VAL A 123 -6.30 -5.37 14.10
CA VAL A 123 -6.15 -4.72 15.43
C VAL A 123 -6.11 -3.21 15.25
N TRP A 124 -7.16 -2.54 15.70
CA TRP A 124 -7.28 -1.08 15.65
C TRP A 124 -6.93 -0.47 17.00
N VAL A 125 -5.78 0.21 17.07
CA VAL A 125 -5.30 0.94 18.26
C VAL A 125 -5.56 2.41 18.06
N HIS A 126 -6.13 3.08 19.06
CA HIS A 126 -6.51 4.48 18.95
C HIS A 126 -6.42 5.23 20.29
N SER A 127 -6.36 6.54 20.21
CA SER A 127 -6.48 7.46 21.34
C SER A 127 -7.04 8.81 20.85
N SER A 128 -7.08 9.80 21.72
CA SER A 128 -7.36 11.19 21.32
C SER A 128 -6.24 11.83 20.48
N ALA A 129 -5.09 11.17 20.29
CA ALA A 129 -3.93 11.68 19.57
C ALA A 129 -3.67 10.99 18.22
N PHE A 130 -4.07 9.73 18.06
CA PHE A 130 -3.75 8.91 16.88
C PHE A 130 -4.73 7.77 16.65
N SER A 131 -4.61 7.18 15.45
CA SER A 131 -5.25 5.93 15.04
C SER A 131 -4.26 5.07 14.26
N ALA A 132 -4.21 3.77 14.55
CA ALA A 132 -3.31 2.82 13.92
C ALA A 132 -4.02 1.48 13.66
N LEU A 133 -3.77 0.87 12.49
CA LEU A 133 -4.37 -0.40 12.11
C LEU A 133 -3.28 -1.41 11.73
N VAL A 134 -3.25 -2.53 12.45
CA VAL A 134 -2.31 -3.64 12.22
C VAL A 134 -3.08 -4.82 11.66
N GLN A 135 -2.51 -5.47 10.63
CA GLN A 135 -3.08 -6.65 9.95
C GLN A 135 -2.30 -7.92 10.32
N PRO A 136 -2.75 -8.70 11.32
CA PRO A 136 -2.05 -9.93 11.75
C PRO A 136 -1.98 -10.99 10.65
N GLU A 137 -3.03 -11.19 9.87
CA GLU A 137 -3.11 -12.24 8.84
C GLU A 137 -2.24 -11.95 7.61
N ARG A 138 -1.69 -10.74 7.49
CA ARG A 138 -0.85 -10.30 6.38
C ARG A 138 0.48 -9.75 6.86
N GLY A 139 1.34 -10.61 7.40
CA GLY A 139 2.68 -10.24 7.85
C GLY A 139 2.72 -9.40 9.11
N GLY A 140 1.62 -9.24 9.85
CA GLY A 140 1.56 -8.36 11.01
C GLY A 140 1.95 -6.91 10.66
N ARG A 141 1.65 -6.44 9.45
CA ARG A 141 2.03 -5.12 8.94
C ARG A 141 1.10 -4.03 9.48
N LEU A 142 1.64 -2.82 9.62
CA LEU A 142 0.88 -1.63 10.01
C LEU A 142 0.45 -0.89 8.72
N VAL A 143 -0.86 -0.81 8.48
CA VAL A 143 -1.45 -0.26 7.25
C VAL A 143 -2.09 1.11 7.42
N GLU A 144 -2.26 1.54 8.66
CA GLU A 144 -2.65 2.90 9.01
C GLU A 144 -1.85 3.35 10.22
N LEU A 145 -1.28 4.55 10.13
CA LEU A 145 -0.74 5.30 11.25
C LEU A 145 -1.09 6.77 11.04
N THR A 146 -2.27 7.14 11.51
CA THR A 146 -2.81 8.50 11.41
C THR A 146 -2.54 9.23 12.71
N ARG A 147 -1.73 10.27 12.67
CA ARG A 147 -1.50 11.19 13.79
C ARG A 147 -2.40 12.41 13.62
N PHE A 148 -3.21 12.72 14.60
CA PHE A 148 -4.21 13.80 14.48
C PHE A 148 -3.58 15.20 14.42
N GLY A 149 -2.36 15.36 14.94
CA GLY A 149 -1.58 16.60 14.81
C GLY A 149 -1.09 16.87 13.39
N SER A 150 -0.61 15.84 12.67
CA SER A 150 -0.08 15.96 11.30
C SER A 150 -1.16 15.82 10.21
N ARG A 151 -2.37 15.44 10.58
CA ARG A 151 -3.54 15.28 9.70
C ARG A 151 -3.34 14.36 8.49
N GLY A 152 -2.52 13.32 8.63
CA GLY A 152 -2.25 12.40 7.53
C GLY A 152 -1.99 10.98 8.00
N ASN A 153 -2.16 10.02 7.09
CA ASN A 153 -1.81 8.63 7.30
C ASN A 153 -0.38 8.38 6.80
N LEU A 154 0.55 8.10 7.71
CA LEU A 154 1.95 7.80 7.38
C LEU A 154 2.11 6.54 6.51
N ALA A 155 1.18 5.60 6.59
CA ALA A 155 1.19 4.37 5.80
C ALA A 155 0.46 4.51 4.44
N ASP A 156 -0.03 5.71 4.07
CA ASP A 156 -0.70 5.92 2.78
C ASP A 156 0.31 6.01 1.63
N VAL A 157 0.81 4.86 1.21
CA VAL A 157 1.71 4.71 0.07
C VAL A 157 1.11 3.73 -0.92
N LEU A 158 1.00 4.14 -2.19
CA LEU A 158 0.43 3.31 -3.23
C LEU A 158 1.43 2.25 -3.69
N THR A 159 0.99 1.00 -3.71
CA THR A 159 1.75 -0.14 -4.24
C THR A 159 1.94 0.01 -5.74
N ARG A 160 3.15 -0.25 -6.25
CA ARG A 160 3.47 -0.26 -7.69
C ARG A 160 2.90 -1.51 -8.32
N ARG A 161 1.92 -1.35 -9.20
CA ARG A 161 1.23 -2.46 -9.87
C ARG A 161 1.39 -2.36 -11.39
N ARG A 162 1.32 -3.51 -12.06
CA ARG A 162 1.17 -3.55 -13.51
C ARG A 162 -0.25 -3.11 -13.87
N GLU A 163 -0.33 -2.09 -14.72
CA GLU A 163 -1.59 -1.64 -15.30
C GLU A 163 -1.68 -2.04 -16.77
N SER A 164 -2.89 -2.22 -17.27
CA SER A 164 -3.16 -2.67 -18.65
C SER A 164 -2.58 -1.72 -19.72
N TYR A 165 -2.38 -0.46 -19.36
CA TYR A 165 -1.78 0.55 -20.24
C TYR A 165 -0.26 0.61 -20.15
N HIS A 166 0.39 -0.13 -19.26
CA HIS A 166 1.86 -0.20 -19.21
C HIS A 166 2.37 -1.08 -20.35
N ARG A 167 2.67 -0.45 -21.48
CA ARG A 167 3.18 -1.11 -22.70
C ARG A 167 4.54 -0.52 -23.06
N THR A 168 5.46 -1.38 -23.48
CA THR A 168 6.74 -0.96 -24.08
C THR A 168 6.58 -0.81 -25.59
N ARG A 169 7.43 0.00 -26.20
CA ARG A 169 7.55 0.04 -27.66
C ARG A 169 7.95 -1.35 -28.15
N PRO A 170 7.35 -1.87 -29.24
CA PRO A 170 7.87 -3.07 -29.89
C PRO A 170 9.34 -2.83 -30.24
N SER A 171 10.22 -3.78 -29.90
CA SER A 171 11.59 -3.72 -30.38
C SER A 171 11.58 -3.84 -31.90
N GLU A 172 12.43 -3.08 -32.61
CA GLU A 172 12.54 -3.10 -34.08
C GLU A 172 12.86 -4.52 -34.64
N HIS A 173 13.13 -5.51 -33.79
CA HIS A 173 13.45 -6.89 -34.12
C HIS A 173 12.24 -7.86 -34.01
N GLU A 174 11.08 -7.41 -33.56
CA GLU A 174 9.85 -8.23 -33.45
C GLU A 174 8.74 -7.78 -34.43
N ALA A 175 9.11 -7.24 -35.57
CA ALA A 175 8.15 -7.13 -36.68
C ALA A 175 7.82 -8.54 -37.15
N PRO A 176 6.58 -9.06 -37.06
CA PRO A 176 6.23 -10.32 -37.65
C PRO A 176 6.34 -10.18 -39.19
N ASP A 177 7.19 -11.00 -39.81
CA ASP A 177 7.15 -11.25 -41.24
C ASP A 177 5.78 -11.83 -41.61
N GLY A 178 4.87 -10.98 -42.03
CA GLY A 178 3.53 -11.40 -42.45
C GLY A 178 2.58 -10.22 -42.55
N GLU A 179 2.62 -9.52 -43.70
CA GLU A 179 1.57 -8.60 -44.10
C GLU A 179 0.20 -9.27 -44.01
N ALA A 180 -0.58 -8.92 -43.00
CA ALA A 180 -2.03 -9.05 -43.10
C ALA A 180 -2.54 -7.86 -43.90
N PRO A 181 -3.34 -8.04 -44.96
CA PRO A 181 -3.86 -6.91 -45.72
C PRO A 181 -4.75 -6.03 -44.84
N ALA A 182 -4.43 -4.75 -44.82
CA ALA A 182 -5.26 -3.72 -44.19
C ALA A 182 -6.68 -3.77 -44.75
N PRO A 183 -7.74 -3.67 -43.94
CA PRO A 183 -9.06 -3.48 -44.47
C PRO A 183 -9.09 -2.15 -45.22
N GLU A 184 -9.50 -2.19 -46.50
CA GLU A 184 -9.68 -1.00 -47.32
C GLU A 184 -10.52 0.05 -46.58
N ALA A 185 -9.90 1.14 -46.20
CA ALA A 185 -10.57 2.29 -45.67
C ALA A 185 -11.37 2.93 -46.81
N LEU A 186 -12.70 2.95 -46.69
CA LEU A 186 -13.56 3.81 -47.48
C LEU A 186 -13.08 5.26 -47.25
N ALA A 187 -12.46 5.82 -48.26
CA ALA A 187 -12.00 7.20 -48.27
C ALA A 187 -13.20 8.14 -48.10
N ALA A 188 -13.22 8.87 -47.00
CA ALA A 188 -14.03 10.08 -46.85
C ALA A 188 -13.16 11.30 -47.19
N PRO A 189 -13.71 12.33 -47.87
CA PRO A 189 -12.92 13.45 -48.34
C PRO A 189 -12.63 14.46 -47.24
N ASP A 190 -11.40 14.95 -47.28
CA ASP A 190 -10.84 16.18 -46.72
C ASP A 190 -11.51 16.85 -45.51
N GLY A 191 -10.75 16.89 -44.42
CA GLY A 191 -10.95 17.82 -43.31
C GLY A 191 -10.52 17.20 -41.98
N ASP A 192 -9.48 17.76 -41.35
CA ASP A 192 -9.00 17.54 -39.98
C ASP A 192 -9.55 16.30 -39.25
N ALA A 193 -9.13 15.11 -39.66
CA ALA A 193 -9.46 13.91 -38.96
C ALA A 193 -8.72 13.93 -37.62
N MET A 194 -9.47 14.10 -36.53
CA MET A 194 -8.92 13.85 -35.21
C MET A 194 -8.33 12.42 -35.18
N PRO A 195 -7.10 12.24 -34.69
CA PRO A 195 -6.50 10.93 -34.62
C PRO A 195 -7.41 9.97 -33.88
N SER A 196 -7.55 8.75 -34.38
CA SER A 196 -8.41 7.75 -33.75
C SER A 196 -7.84 7.44 -32.34
N ILE A 197 -8.71 6.99 -31.43
CA ILE A 197 -8.28 6.58 -30.07
C ILE A 197 -7.19 5.51 -30.16
N HIS A 198 -7.15 4.71 -31.23
CA HIS A 198 -6.12 3.70 -31.46
C HIS A 198 -4.77 4.31 -31.89
N GLU A 199 -4.75 5.36 -32.68
CA GLU A 199 -3.53 6.09 -33.07
C GLU A 199 -2.93 6.82 -31.85
N LEU A 200 -3.76 7.41 -31.01
CA LEU A 200 -3.32 7.97 -29.72
C LEU A 200 -2.85 6.91 -28.71
N GLU A 201 -3.32 5.67 -28.80
CA GLU A 201 -2.86 4.56 -27.95
C GLU A 201 -1.51 3.98 -28.44
N GLU A 202 -1.20 4.03 -29.72
CA GLU A 202 0.09 3.59 -30.28
C GLU A 202 1.24 4.54 -29.97
N GLU A 203 0.98 5.84 -29.84
CA GLU A 203 2.00 6.83 -29.46
C GLU A 203 2.41 6.78 -27.99
N LEU A 204 1.61 6.14 -27.11
CA LEU A 204 1.86 6.08 -25.67
C LEU A 204 2.55 4.74 -25.31
N SER A 205 3.85 4.69 -25.47
CA SER A 205 4.67 3.56 -25.02
C SER A 205 5.73 4.04 -24.03
N LEU A 206 6.10 3.16 -23.10
CA LEU A 206 7.19 3.38 -22.16
C LEU A 206 8.49 2.81 -22.71
N ASP A 207 9.62 3.50 -22.46
CA ASP A 207 10.93 2.93 -22.82
C ASP A 207 11.25 1.69 -21.99
N THR A 208 10.86 1.72 -20.71
CA THR A 208 10.99 0.59 -19.79
C THR A 208 9.71 0.44 -18.97
N LEU A 209 9.32 -0.80 -18.68
CA LEU A 209 8.18 -1.04 -17.80
C LEU A 209 8.48 -0.59 -16.38
N PRO A 210 7.52 0.04 -15.67
CA PRO A 210 7.73 0.43 -14.27
C PRO A 210 7.88 -0.82 -13.39
N PRO A 211 8.64 -0.72 -12.29
CA PRO A 211 8.74 -1.78 -11.30
C PRO A 211 7.36 -2.19 -10.77
N VAL A 212 7.22 -3.46 -10.42
CA VAL A 212 6.03 -4.02 -9.76
C VAL A 212 6.46 -4.55 -8.40
N ASP A 213 5.81 -4.09 -7.35
CA ASP A 213 6.14 -4.52 -5.99
C ASP A 213 5.80 -5.99 -5.76
N LEU A 214 6.66 -6.70 -5.04
CA LEU A 214 6.44 -8.11 -4.67
C LEU A 214 5.26 -8.26 -3.71
N ASP A 215 5.07 -7.28 -2.82
CA ASP A 215 4.03 -7.25 -1.79
C ASP A 215 3.38 -5.87 -1.73
N ALA A 216 2.18 -5.80 -1.16
CA ALA A 216 1.51 -4.52 -0.93
C ALA A 216 2.30 -3.65 0.08
N ARG A 217 2.41 -2.35 -0.22
CA ARG A 217 3.13 -1.37 0.58
C ARG A 217 2.47 -1.15 1.95
N ALA A 218 3.30 -1.20 2.99
CA ALA A 218 2.90 -0.95 4.37
C ALA A 218 4.13 -0.62 5.23
N ILE A 219 3.93 -0.36 6.50
CA ILE A 219 5.00 -0.25 7.49
C ILE A 219 5.25 -1.63 8.12
N GLY A 220 6.50 -2.10 8.04
CA GLY A 220 6.90 -3.39 8.61
C GLY A 220 6.56 -4.59 7.71
N VAL A 221 6.93 -4.52 6.43
CA VAL A 221 6.96 -5.67 5.52
C VAL A 221 8.30 -6.35 5.64
N ASP A 222 8.33 -7.51 6.29
CA ASP A 222 9.57 -8.10 6.81
C ASP A 222 10.13 -9.17 5.88
N ARG A 223 11.43 -9.03 5.59
CA ARG A 223 12.19 -9.95 4.72
C ARG A 223 13.58 -10.21 5.26
N VAL A 224 14.15 -11.31 4.81
CA VAL A 224 15.59 -11.58 4.88
C VAL A 224 16.14 -11.53 3.47
N LEU A 225 17.16 -10.71 3.27
CA LEU A 225 17.83 -10.51 1.98
C LEU A 225 19.18 -11.20 1.97
N SER A 226 19.59 -11.71 0.80
CA SER A 226 20.97 -12.16 0.58
C SER A 226 21.95 -11.00 0.73
N VAL A 227 23.19 -11.29 1.11
CA VAL A 227 24.27 -10.30 1.08
C VAL A 227 24.55 -9.76 -0.32
N ASP A 228 24.22 -10.54 -1.38
CA ASP A 228 24.42 -10.19 -2.77
C ASP A 228 23.28 -9.33 -3.35
N THR A 229 22.23 -9.04 -2.55
CA THR A 229 21.13 -8.17 -3.00
C THR A 229 21.63 -6.72 -3.02
N GLU A 230 21.64 -6.12 -4.22
CA GLU A 230 22.03 -4.73 -4.43
C GLU A 230 20.83 -3.79 -4.23
N ALA A 231 21.10 -2.53 -3.84
CA ALA A 231 20.05 -1.53 -3.59
C ALA A 231 19.20 -1.22 -4.84
N ASP A 232 19.84 -1.13 -6.00
CA ASP A 232 19.14 -0.85 -7.27
C ASP A 232 18.21 -2.00 -7.67
N ALA A 233 18.62 -3.25 -7.47
CA ALA A 233 17.78 -4.43 -7.70
C ALA A 233 16.59 -4.45 -6.73
N TYR A 234 16.83 -4.05 -5.48
CA TYR A 234 15.77 -3.93 -4.46
C TYR A 234 14.75 -2.86 -4.84
N GLU A 235 15.19 -1.67 -5.25
CA GLU A 235 14.34 -0.57 -5.74
C GLU A 235 13.53 -0.99 -6.97
N ALA A 236 14.17 -1.69 -7.91
CA ALA A 236 13.53 -2.23 -9.11
C ALA A 236 12.57 -3.39 -8.84
N ALA A 237 12.52 -3.91 -7.61
CA ALA A 237 11.82 -5.14 -7.22
C ALA A 237 12.27 -6.37 -8.04
N ASP A 238 13.51 -6.36 -8.51
CA ASP A 238 14.16 -7.45 -9.26
C ASP A 238 15.10 -8.23 -8.33
N TYR A 239 14.52 -8.85 -7.31
CA TYR A 239 15.24 -9.68 -6.35
C TYR A 239 14.32 -10.77 -5.80
N THR A 240 14.92 -11.81 -5.23
CA THR A 240 14.21 -12.85 -4.51
C THR A 240 14.64 -12.83 -3.05
N PRO A 241 13.74 -12.62 -2.08
CA PRO A 241 14.10 -12.66 -0.68
C PRO A 241 14.47 -14.10 -0.27
N VAL A 242 15.47 -14.25 0.58
CA VAL A 242 15.82 -15.53 1.21
C VAL A 242 14.66 -16.05 2.06
N ARG A 243 13.99 -15.12 2.74
CA ARG A 243 12.78 -15.36 3.54
C ARG A 243 11.88 -14.13 3.47
N SER A 244 10.56 -14.34 3.41
CA SER A 244 9.57 -13.28 3.52
C SER A 244 8.46 -13.71 4.48
N TRP A 245 8.05 -12.80 5.36
CA TRP A 245 6.86 -12.95 6.22
C TRP A 245 5.70 -12.07 5.75
N ALA A 246 5.84 -11.37 4.62
CA ALA A 246 4.89 -10.37 4.13
C ALA A 246 3.44 -10.87 3.99
N ALA A 247 3.25 -12.14 3.64
CA ALA A 247 1.94 -12.77 3.47
C ALA A 247 1.62 -13.79 4.58
N GLU A 248 2.48 -13.94 5.59
CA GLU A 248 2.25 -14.93 6.64
C GLU A 248 1.31 -14.43 7.73
N PRO A 249 0.46 -15.30 8.27
CA PRO A 249 -0.34 -14.97 9.43
C PRO A 249 0.48 -14.98 10.71
N PHE A 250 0.14 -14.08 11.61
CA PHE A 250 0.70 -13.96 12.95
C PHE A 250 -0.37 -14.15 14.02
N ASP A 251 -0.04 -14.86 15.10
CA ASP A 251 -0.84 -14.83 16.32
C ASP A 251 -0.55 -13.51 17.05
N VAL A 252 -1.57 -12.88 17.62
CA VAL A 252 -1.43 -11.61 18.31
C VAL A 252 -1.91 -11.68 19.74
N ASP A 253 -1.02 -11.32 20.68
CA ASP A 253 -1.33 -11.06 22.08
C ASP A 253 -1.39 -9.54 22.29
N VAL A 254 -2.43 -9.09 23.02
CA VAL A 254 -2.69 -7.68 23.30
C VAL A 254 -2.55 -7.45 24.80
N THR A 255 -1.80 -6.44 25.19
CA THR A 255 -1.71 -5.94 26.56
C THR A 255 -2.04 -4.45 26.58
N GLU A 256 -2.99 -4.06 27.41
CA GLU A 256 -3.48 -2.70 27.57
C GLU A 256 -3.14 -2.13 28.95
N SER A 257 -2.79 -0.85 28.97
CA SER A 257 -2.69 -0.02 30.15
C SER A 257 -3.16 1.40 29.81
N ASP A 258 -3.35 2.25 30.82
CA ASP A 258 -3.73 3.65 30.60
C ASP A 258 -2.68 4.45 29.81
N GLU A 259 -1.42 3.99 29.78
CA GLU A 259 -0.30 4.67 29.13
C GLU A 259 0.01 4.13 27.74
N ALA A 260 -0.25 2.84 27.49
CA ALA A 260 0.18 2.17 26.26
C ALA A 260 -0.63 0.91 25.96
N VAL A 261 -0.73 0.62 24.66
CA VAL A 261 -1.14 -0.68 24.12
C VAL A 261 0.08 -1.36 23.50
N THR A 262 0.30 -2.62 23.86
CA THR A 262 1.38 -3.46 23.31
C THR A 262 0.78 -4.64 22.58
N LEU A 263 1.16 -4.80 21.31
CA LEU A 263 0.80 -5.95 20.48
C LEU A 263 2.04 -6.80 20.27
N VAL A 264 2.02 -8.06 20.71
CA VAL A 264 3.06 -9.04 20.44
C VAL A 264 2.55 -10.00 19.39
N LEU A 265 3.15 -9.95 18.20
CA LEU A 265 2.79 -10.77 17.06
C LEU A 265 3.85 -11.83 16.83
N ARG A 266 3.44 -13.10 16.68
CA ARG A 266 4.34 -14.23 16.42
C ARG A 266 3.95 -14.93 15.13
N SER A 267 4.90 -15.07 14.20
CA SER A 267 4.65 -15.79 12.94
C SER A 267 4.31 -17.24 13.21
N ARG A 268 3.34 -17.78 12.42
CA ARG A 268 2.91 -19.19 12.53
C ARG A 268 3.79 -20.16 11.73
N GLY A 269 4.68 -19.63 10.89
CA GLY A 269 5.51 -20.42 9.96
C GLY A 269 6.86 -20.84 10.53
N VAL A 270 7.65 -21.54 9.70
CA VAL A 270 9.03 -21.92 10.00
C VAL A 270 9.93 -20.67 9.98
N GLY A 271 10.89 -20.56 10.92
CA GLY A 271 11.70 -19.37 11.09
C GLY A 271 10.90 -18.30 11.86
N SER A 272 10.88 -18.43 13.18
CA SER A 272 10.04 -17.59 14.05
C SER A 272 10.46 -16.12 14.00
N LEU A 273 9.53 -15.25 13.63
CA LEU A 273 9.65 -13.81 13.81
C LEU A 273 8.64 -13.35 14.86
N GLU A 274 9.12 -12.66 15.88
CA GLU A 274 8.28 -11.92 16.82
C GLU A 274 8.41 -10.43 16.53
N LYS A 275 7.24 -9.77 16.36
CA LYS A 275 7.11 -8.32 16.22
C LYS A 275 6.37 -7.78 17.42
N THR A 276 6.86 -6.70 17.99
CA THR A 276 6.19 -6.01 19.10
C THR A 276 5.95 -4.56 18.71
N TYR A 277 4.68 -4.21 18.54
CA TYR A 277 4.25 -2.81 18.46
C TYR A 277 3.92 -2.31 19.86
N ARG A 278 4.51 -1.19 20.25
CA ARG A 278 4.11 -0.47 21.46
C ARG A 278 3.67 0.93 21.07
N PHE A 279 2.37 1.16 21.22
CA PHE A 279 1.73 2.45 21.01
C PHE A 279 1.57 3.12 22.36
N SER A 280 2.03 4.36 22.51
CA SER A 280 1.80 5.18 23.69
C SER A 280 0.62 6.13 23.47
N ALA A 281 -0.03 6.54 24.54
CA ALA A 281 -1.23 7.39 24.47
C ALA A 281 -1.01 8.72 23.72
N ASP A 282 0.23 9.23 23.69
CA ASP A 282 0.64 10.43 22.96
C ASP A 282 0.88 10.21 21.45
N GLY A 283 0.74 8.98 20.96
CA GLY A 283 0.98 8.60 19.57
C GLY A 283 2.43 8.24 19.24
N SER A 284 3.30 8.10 20.25
CA SER A 284 4.64 7.52 20.07
C SER A 284 4.52 6.04 19.74
N LEU A 285 5.33 5.57 18.80
CA LEU A 285 5.36 4.17 18.36
C LEU A 285 6.78 3.62 18.41
N SER A 286 6.93 2.43 18.97
CA SER A 286 8.10 1.58 18.73
C SER A 286 7.69 0.24 18.12
N LEU A 287 8.46 -0.22 17.13
CA LEU A 287 8.33 -1.51 16.48
C LEU A 287 9.62 -2.29 16.75
N SER A 288 9.53 -3.32 17.55
CA SER A 288 10.66 -4.19 17.91
C SER A 288 10.51 -5.55 17.25
N TYR A 289 11.63 -6.12 16.86
CA TYR A 289 11.71 -7.43 16.22
C TYR A 289 12.63 -8.35 17.03
N ARG A 290 12.28 -9.63 17.01
CA ARG A 290 13.11 -10.70 17.55
C ARG A 290 13.01 -11.93 16.66
N TRP A 291 14.13 -12.53 16.31
CA TRP A 291 14.23 -13.75 15.52
C TRP A 291 15.34 -14.65 16.08
N ASP A 292 15.28 -15.94 15.75
CA ASP A 292 16.37 -16.84 16.07
C ASP A 292 17.40 -16.85 14.93
N PRO A 293 18.64 -16.43 15.15
CA PRO A 293 19.69 -16.47 14.12
C PRO A 293 19.93 -17.88 13.57
N ALA A 294 19.66 -18.94 14.34
CA ALA A 294 19.87 -20.32 13.90
C ALA A 294 18.87 -20.79 12.83
N ASP A 295 17.72 -20.11 12.73
CA ASP A 295 16.68 -20.42 11.75
C ASP A 295 16.94 -19.78 10.37
N LEU A 296 17.94 -18.91 10.26
CA LEU A 296 18.20 -18.09 9.09
C LEU A 296 19.66 -18.24 8.59
N PRO A 297 19.94 -18.01 7.29
CA PRO A 297 21.32 -18.04 6.79
C PRO A 297 22.19 -17.00 7.49
N GLY A 298 23.37 -17.41 7.97
CA GLY A 298 24.25 -16.56 8.79
C GLY A 298 24.86 -15.37 8.03
N ASP A 299 24.88 -15.43 6.71
CA ASP A 299 25.39 -14.40 5.78
C ASP A 299 24.26 -13.62 5.12
N ALA A 300 23.17 -13.34 5.82
CA ALA A 300 22.01 -12.63 5.31
C ALA A 300 21.67 -11.42 6.18
N TRP A 301 20.78 -10.58 5.67
CA TRP A 301 20.30 -9.36 6.30
C TRP A 301 18.82 -9.46 6.66
N PHE A 302 18.47 -9.24 7.93
CA PHE A 302 17.10 -8.91 8.29
C PHE A 302 16.81 -7.48 7.85
N ALA A 303 15.80 -7.30 7.01
CA ALA A 303 15.50 -6.07 6.27
C ALA A 303 13.99 -5.79 6.26
N PRO A 304 13.43 -5.26 7.35
CA PRO A 304 12.04 -4.82 7.35
C PRO A 304 11.89 -3.55 6.51
N GLU A 305 10.90 -3.54 5.61
CA GLU A 305 10.59 -2.37 4.81
C GLU A 305 9.53 -1.50 5.47
N LEU A 306 9.78 -0.20 5.51
CA LEU A 306 8.87 0.82 6.01
C LEU A 306 8.50 1.72 4.83
N SER A 307 7.27 1.57 4.30
CA SER A 307 6.76 2.46 3.26
C SER A 307 6.05 3.64 3.91
N LEU A 308 6.58 4.84 3.72
CA LEU A 308 6.19 6.04 4.44
C LEU A 308 5.75 7.16 3.49
N SER A 309 4.60 7.76 3.74
CA SER A 309 4.12 8.92 2.99
C SER A 309 4.89 10.22 3.32
N SER A 310 5.53 10.28 4.48
CA SER A 310 6.40 11.38 4.91
C SER A 310 7.38 10.86 5.97
N ASP A 311 8.47 11.57 6.21
CA ASP A 311 9.45 11.19 7.23
C ASP A 311 8.91 11.47 8.65
N PRO A 312 8.71 10.42 9.48
CA PRO A 312 8.28 10.60 10.86
C PRO A 312 9.45 10.86 11.84
N GLY A 313 10.68 10.92 11.34
CA GLY A 313 11.89 10.84 12.17
C GLY A 313 12.08 9.43 12.74
N LEU A 314 12.94 8.64 12.14
CA LEU A 314 13.20 7.25 12.54
C LEU A 314 14.48 7.13 13.35
N GLU A 315 14.41 6.38 14.43
CA GLU A 315 15.57 5.96 15.23
C GLU A 315 15.67 4.43 15.23
N PHE A 316 16.90 3.92 15.14
CA PHE A 316 17.16 2.48 15.04
C PHE A 316 18.03 1.99 16.19
N GLU A 317 17.68 0.85 16.80
CA GLU A 317 18.44 0.22 17.88
C GLU A 317 18.47 -1.32 17.72
N PRO A 318 19.66 -1.98 17.64
CA PRO A 318 20.98 -1.33 17.46
C PRO A 318 21.02 -0.56 16.12
N ALA A 319 22.07 0.23 15.92
CA ALA A 319 22.27 0.87 14.62
C ALA A 319 22.34 -0.21 13.53
N PRO A 320 21.61 -0.06 12.40
CA PRO A 320 21.70 -0.98 11.28
C PRO A 320 23.08 -0.84 10.59
N ALA A 321 23.50 -1.87 9.89
CA ALA A 321 24.71 -1.82 9.07
C ALA A 321 24.55 -0.80 7.93
N GLU A 322 23.35 -0.70 7.38
CA GLU A 322 23.00 0.20 6.30
C GLU A 322 21.49 0.50 6.33
N VAL A 323 21.08 1.62 5.76
CA VAL A 323 19.67 1.97 5.53
C VAL A 323 19.49 2.32 4.06
N TRP A 324 18.76 1.50 3.34
CA TRP A 324 18.37 1.81 1.97
C TRP A 324 17.16 2.75 1.96
N ARG A 325 17.22 3.75 1.10
CA ARG A 325 16.13 4.71 0.92
C ARG A 325 15.93 4.99 -0.57
N TYR A 326 14.68 4.98 -1.01
CA TYR A 326 14.33 5.39 -2.36
C TYR A 326 12.89 5.91 -2.44
N ASP A 327 12.64 6.76 -3.43
CA ASP A 327 11.29 7.26 -3.72
C ASP A 327 10.43 6.14 -4.35
N ILE A 328 9.25 5.91 -3.80
CA ILE A 328 8.28 4.99 -4.38
C ILE A 328 7.54 5.75 -5.49
N VAL A 329 7.90 5.47 -6.74
CA VAL A 329 7.33 6.16 -7.91
C VAL A 329 6.37 5.23 -8.64
N THR A 330 5.14 5.72 -8.86
CA THR A 330 4.15 5.05 -9.71
C THR A 330 4.03 5.76 -11.05
N VAL A 331 3.60 5.02 -12.07
CA VAL A 331 3.32 5.53 -13.41
C VAL A 331 1.83 5.38 -13.69
N SER A 332 1.16 6.47 -14.00
CA SER A 332 -0.27 6.47 -14.36
C SER A 332 -0.49 7.08 -15.74
N LYS A 333 -1.55 6.62 -16.43
CA LYS A 333 -1.97 7.20 -17.72
C LYS A 333 -2.84 8.42 -17.46
N LYS A 334 -2.55 9.52 -18.18
CA LYS A 334 -3.39 10.71 -18.29
C LYS A 334 -3.76 10.98 -19.75
N GLU A 335 -4.62 11.95 -20.00
CA GLU A 335 -4.98 12.38 -21.36
C GLU A 335 -3.75 12.78 -22.19
N SER A 336 -2.76 13.41 -21.55
CA SER A 336 -1.53 13.92 -22.21
C SER A 336 -0.35 12.96 -22.20
N GLY A 337 -0.52 11.70 -21.73
CA GLY A 337 0.57 10.73 -21.65
C GLY A 337 0.70 10.05 -20.32
N TYR A 338 1.93 9.62 -19.99
CA TYR A 338 2.25 9.02 -18.70
C TYR A 338 2.72 10.04 -17.68
N GLU A 339 2.23 9.93 -16.45
CA GLU A 339 2.70 10.72 -15.32
C GLU A 339 3.43 9.84 -14.31
N ARG A 340 4.60 10.29 -13.88
CA ARG A 340 5.35 9.72 -12.76
C ARG A 340 5.01 10.48 -11.48
N THR A 341 4.53 9.77 -10.47
CA THR A 341 4.13 10.38 -9.19
C THR A 341 4.87 9.72 -8.04
N VAL A 342 5.58 10.52 -7.23
CA VAL A 342 6.18 10.05 -5.98
C VAL A 342 5.08 9.81 -4.96
N GLN A 343 4.92 8.58 -4.53
CA GLN A 343 3.88 8.15 -3.59
C GLN A 343 4.33 8.24 -2.13
N GLY A 344 5.61 8.15 -1.89
CA GLY A 344 6.26 8.15 -0.59
C GLY A 344 7.69 7.66 -0.70
N GLU A 345 8.28 7.31 0.42
CA GLU A 345 9.64 6.79 0.53
C GLU A 345 9.62 5.36 1.08
N SER A 346 10.46 4.49 0.53
CA SER A 346 10.82 3.21 1.15
C SER A 346 12.05 3.42 2.01
N VAL A 347 11.97 2.97 3.26
CA VAL A 347 13.08 2.97 4.20
C VAL A 347 13.31 1.54 4.66
N THR A 348 14.46 0.97 4.33
CA THR A 348 14.80 -0.42 4.63
C THR A 348 16.11 -0.50 5.41
N PRO A 349 16.06 -0.46 6.76
CA PRO A 349 17.22 -0.71 7.59
C PRO A 349 17.64 -2.18 7.50
N ARG A 350 18.95 -2.45 7.47
CA ARG A 350 19.53 -3.79 7.32
C ARG A 350 20.36 -4.16 8.54
N TRP A 351 19.98 -5.24 9.21
CA TRP A 351 20.73 -5.81 10.32
C TRP A 351 21.26 -7.19 9.94
N ALA A 352 22.51 -7.50 10.31
CA ALA A 352 23.01 -8.86 10.19
C ALA A 352 22.09 -9.82 10.95
N VAL A 353 21.75 -10.95 10.33
CA VAL A 353 20.84 -11.98 10.92
C VAL A 353 21.36 -12.39 12.32
N GLY A 354 22.67 -12.45 12.53
CA GLY A 354 23.29 -12.75 13.82
C GLY A 354 22.92 -11.80 14.98
N SER A 355 22.34 -10.62 14.70
CA SER A 355 21.90 -9.67 15.74
C SER A 355 20.70 -10.18 16.55
N GLY A 356 19.85 -11.03 15.98
CA GLY A 356 18.68 -11.65 16.63
C GLY A 356 17.58 -10.68 17.09
N ARG A 357 17.81 -9.37 16.98
CA ARG A 357 16.87 -8.32 17.39
C ARG A 357 17.10 -7.00 16.69
N ALA A 358 16.04 -6.21 16.56
CA ALA A 358 16.09 -4.83 16.08
C ALA A 358 14.90 -4.03 16.64
N THR A 359 15.03 -2.72 16.70
CA THR A 359 13.93 -1.81 17.08
C THR A 359 13.97 -0.58 16.22
N VAL A 360 12.78 -0.16 15.75
CA VAL A 360 12.53 1.10 15.05
C VAL A 360 11.63 1.95 15.93
N ARG A 361 12.04 3.18 16.23
CA ARG A 361 11.20 4.16 16.92
C ARG A 361 10.78 5.26 15.97
N PHE A 362 9.52 5.64 16.07
CA PHE A 362 8.92 6.71 15.29
C PHE A 362 8.82 7.94 16.18
N SER A 363 9.61 8.98 15.89
CA SER A 363 9.60 10.20 16.70
C SER A 363 8.26 10.92 16.61
N CYS A 364 7.77 11.41 17.75
CA CYS A 364 6.67 12.35 17.81
C CYS A 364 7.21 13.78 17.54
N HIS A 365 7.35 14.16 16.26
CA HIS A 365 7.47 15.58 15.97
C HIS A 365 6.10 16.24 16.15
N ARG A 366 6.05 17.22 17.05
CA ARG A 366 4.88 18.06 17.32
C ARG A 366 4.59 19.00 16.16
#